data_60a358703c566104eaaf36b325cc571f
#
_entry.id   60a358703c566104eaaf36b325cc571f
#
_cell.length_a   1.000
_cell.length_b   1.000
_cell.length_c   1.000
_cell.angle_alpha   90.00
_cell.angle_beta   90.00
_cell.angle_gamma   90.00
#
_symmetry.space_group_name_H-M   'P 1'
#
loop_
_entity.id
_entity.type
_entity.pdbx_description
1 polymer ?
#
loop_
_entity_poly.entity_id
_entity_poly.type
_entity_poly.pdbx_seq_one_letter_code
_entity_poly.pdbx_strand_id
1 'polypeptide(L)'
;MANPLDRFESIVRVAVGFTDATIRAELQAVDEAVTEQQLHPFDKRNVHPGLPAKVRTFFDNGHYAEATFEAFKYLDKVVQKFSGSTKSGEKLMMEVFNEAAPALKLTALASQSEIDEQRGFKFLFSGGVVAIRNPRGHEVDQVDDVDTCLDHLAFASLLIRRMEQAGYT
;
A
#
# COMPACT_ATOMS: atom_id res chain seq x y z
N MET A 1 14.91 13.16 -63.29
CA MET A 1 13.70 13.74 -62.63
C MET A 1 12.83 12.58 -62.10
N ALA A 2 12.48 12.53 -60.84
CA ALA A 2 11.65 11.47 -60.33
C ALA A 2 10.24 11.57 -60.93
N ASN A 3 9.66 10.42 -61.30
CA ASN A 3 8.34 10.33 -61.91
C ASN A 3 7.29 10.87 -60.88
N PRO A 4 6.30 11.65 -61.32
CA PRO A 4 5.23 12.14 -60.46
C PRO A 4 4.52 11.03 -59.69
N LEU A 5 4.40 9.82 -60.25
CA LEU A 5 3.81 8.65 -59.59
C LEU A 5 4.66 8.16 -58.41
N ASP A 6 6.00 8.14 -58.54
CA ASP A 6 6.90 7.72 -57.42
C ASP A 6 6.79 8.70 -56.24
N ARG A 7 6.59 9.98 -56.54
CA ARG A 7 6.39 11.00 -55.55
C ARG A 7 5.04 10.83 -54.78
N PHE A 8 4.00 10.51 -55.55
CA PHE A 8 2.68 10.27 -54.98
C PHE A 8 2.67 9.00 -54.09
N GLU A 9 3.26 7.90 -54.57
CA GLU A 9 3.41 6.68 -53.79
C GLU A 9 4.22 6.92 -52.50
N SER A 10 5.27 7.71 -52.55
CA SER A 10 6.07 8.05 -51.40
C SER A 10 5.26 8.82 -50.36
N ILE A 11 4.44 9.80 -50.79
CA ILE A 11 3.58 10.59 -49.90
C ILE A 11 2.50 9.69 -49.26
N VAL A 12 1.86 8.81 -50.05
CA VAL A 12 0.84 7.89 -49.58
C VAL A 12 1.41 6.91 -48.54
N ARG A 13 2.60 6.33 -48.80
CA ARG A 13 3.27 5.43 -47.85
C ARG A 13 3.61 6.12 -46.55
N VAL A 14 4.07 7.37 -46.57
CA VAL A 14 4.34 8.14 -45.35
C VAL A 14 3.06 8.47 -44.60
N ALA A 15 2.00 8.86 -45.31
CA ALA A 15 0.70 9.17 -44.68
C ALA A 15 0.06 7.92 -44.05
N VAL A 16 0.07 6.77 -44.72
CA VAL A 16 -0.46 5.50 -44.20
C VAL A 16 0.38 5.04 -42.99
N GLY A 17 1.72 5.10 -43.10
CA GLY A 17 2.61 4.75 -41.98
C GLY A 17 2.40 5.64 -40.75
N PHE A 18 2.17 6.92 -40.96
CA PHE A 18 1.87 7.86 -39.87
C PHE A 18 0.50 7.55 -39.22
N THR A 19 -0.51 7.28 -40.04
CA THR A 19 -1.85 6.92 -39.56
C THR A 19 -1.85 5.61 -38.77
N ASP A 20 -1.13 4.58 -39.27
CA ASP A 20 -0.98 3.30 -38.59
C ASP A 20 -0.25 3.44 -37.23
N ALA A 21 0.81 4.24 -37.18
CA ALA A 21 1.56 4.49 -35.95
C ALA A 21 0.70 5.24 -34.91
N THR A 22 -0.09 6.22 -35.36
CA THR A 22 -1.00 6.99 -34.48
C THR A 22 -2.11 6.10 -33.95
N ILE A 23 -2.76 5.28 -34.81
CA ILE A 23 -3.80 4.34 -34.41
C ILE A 23 -3.25 3.29 -33.44
N ARG A 24 -2.04 2.78 -33.66
CA ARG A 24 -1.41 1.83 -32.73
C ARG A 24 -1.12 2.46 -31.36
N ALA A 25 -0.63 3.70 -31.34
CA ALA A 25 -0.38 4.42 -30.10
C ALA A 25 -1.68 4.70 -29.32
N GLU A 26 -2.74 5.08 -30.03
CA GLU A 26 -4.06 5.29 -29.42
C GLU A 26 -4.67 3.97 -28.90
N LEU A 27 -4.57 2.87 -29.66
CA LEU A 27 -5.03 1.55 -29.22
C LEU A 27 -4.25 1.05 -28.00
N GLN A 28 -2.92 1.23 -27.96
CA GLN A 28 -2.11 0.90 -26.79
C GLN A 28 -2.51 1.73 -25.57
N ALA A 29 -2.72 3.03 -25.74
CA ALA A 29 -3.16 3.90 -24.63
C ALA A 29 -4.55 3.52 -24.12
N VAL A 30 -5.46 3.08 -24.99
CA VAL A 30 -6.79 2.59 -24.60
C VAL A 30 -6.67 1.24 -23.87
N ASP A 31 -5.85 0.31 -24.36
CA ASP A 31 -5.62 -0.98 -23.69
C ASP A 31 -4.98 -0.80 -22.32
N GLU A 32 -3.99 0.09 -22.19
CA GLU A 32 -3.37 0.43 -20.90
C GLU A 32 -4.39 1.06 -19.94
N ALA A 33 -5.19 2.01 -20.43
CA ALA A 33 -6.25 2.66 -19.62
C ALA A 33 -7.35 1.66 -19.18
N VAL A 34 -7.75 0.74 -20.07
CA VAL A 34 -8.73 -0.31 -19.74
C VAL A 34 -8.17 -1.29 -18.72
N THR A 35 -6.88 -1.65 -18.86
CA THR A 35 -6.20 -2.55 -17.91
C THR A 35 -6.10 -1.91 -16.54
N GLU A 36 -5.76 -0.63 -16.47
CA GLU A 36 -5.66 0.10 -15.20
C GLU A 36 -7.02 0.27 -14.51
N GLN A 37 -8.10 0.43 -15.27
CA GLN A 37 -9.46 0.48 -14.74
C GLN A 37 -9.94 -0.87 -14.19
N GLN A 38 -9.39 -2.00 -14.65
CA GLN A 38 -9.75 -3.35 -14.21
C GLN A 38 -9.01 -3.79 -12.93
N LEU A 39 -7.92 -3.09 -12.54
CA LEU A 39 -7.20 -3.43 -11.32
C LEU A 39 -8.05 -3.20 -10.08
N HIS A 40 -7.99 -4.17 -9.15
CA HIS A 40 -8.63 -4.02 -7.85
C HIS A 40 -8.04 -2.81 -7.09
N PRO A 41 -8.83 -2.06 -6.29
CA PRO A 41 -8.31 -0.92 -5.50
C PRO A 41 -7.08 -1.26 -4.64
N PHE A 42 -6.97 -2.49 -4.13
CA PHE A 42 -5.79 -2.95 -3.39
C PHE A 42 -4.52 -2.95 -4.24
N ASP A 43 -4.62 -3.36 -5.50
CA ASP A 43 -3.49 -3.39 -6.42
C ASP A 43 -3.07 -1.96 -6.80
N LYS A 44 -4.04 -1.07 -7.05
CA LYS A 44 -3.81 0.36 -7.32
C LYS A 44 -3.13 1.10 -6.16
N ARG A 45 -3.53 0.79 -4.93
CA ARG A 45 -2.98 1.40 -3.71
C ARG A 45 -1.82 0.60 -3.11
N ASN A 46 -1.35 -0.43 -3.81
CA ASN A 46 -0.26 -1.30 -3.36
C ASN A 46 -0.47 -1.78 -1.91
N VAL A 47 -1.69 -2.24 -1.61
CA VAL A 47 -2.02 -2.82 -0.31
C VAL A 47 -1.22 -4.11 -0.12
N HIS A 48 -0.72 -4.35 1.08
CA HIS A 48 0.20 -5.45 1.37
C HIS A 48 -0.45 -6.82 1.13
N PRO A 49 0.12 -7.71 0.28
CA PRO A 49 -0.48 -8.99 -0.07
C PRO A 49 -0.58 -9.98 1.11
N GLY A 50 0.23 -9.80 2.15
CA GLY A 50 0.20 -10.60 3.37
C GLY A 50 -0.93 -10.26 4.33
N LEU A 51 -1.76 -9.24 4.06
CA LEU A 51 -2.96 -9.01 4.85
C LEU A 51 -3.92 -10.20 4.76
N PRO A 52 -4.61 -10.57 5.85
CA PRO A 52 -5.57 -11.68 5.81
C PRO A 52 -6.64 -11.50 4.73
N ALA A 53 -7.01 -12.57 4.05
CA ALA A 53 -8.03 -12.55 2.98
C ALA A 53 -9.35 -11.91 3.42
N LYS A 54 -9.72 -12.04 4.70
CA LYS A 54 -10.93 -11.40 5.26
C LYS A 54 -10.92 -9.88 5.17
N VAL A 55 -9.74 -9.22 5.16
CA VAL A 55 -9.63 -7.76 4.99
C VAL A 55 -10.19 -7.37 3.63
N ARG A 56 -9.79 -8.10 2.56
CA ARG A 56 -10.33 -7.89 1.22
C ARG A 56 -11.82 -8.22 1.15
N THR A 57 -12.26 -9.32 1.78
CA THR A 57 -13.68 -9.68 1.82
C THR A 57 -14.54 -8.60 2.48
N PHE A 58 -14.10 -8.01 3.59
CA PHE A 58 -14.79 -6.89 4.20
C PHE A 58 -14.85 -5.67 3.30
N PHE A 59 -13.72 -5.31 2.68
CA PHE A 59 -13.65 -4.20 1.75
C PHE A 59 -14.61 -4.36 0.56
N ASP A 60 -14.59 -5.53 -0.09
CA ASP A 60 -15.42 -5.84 -1.27
C ASP A 60 -16.93 -5.82 -0.95
N ASN A 61 -17.29 -6.09 0.30
CA ASN A 61 -18.68 -6.03 0.79
C ASN A 61 -19.08 -4.66 1.37
N GLY A 62 -18.21 -3.64 1.27
CA GLY A 62 -18.48 -2.29 1.77
C GLY A 62 -18.32 -2.12 3.29
N HIS A 63 -17.77 -3.12 3.98
CA HIS A 63 -17.47 -3.07 5.43
C HIS A 63 -16.08 -2.46 5.67
N TYR A 64 -15.95 -1.16 5.36
CA TYR A 64 -14.65 -0.48 5.33
C TYR A 64 -14.01 -0.30 6.71
N ALA A 65 -14.81 -0.01 7.74
CA ALA A 65 -14.33 0.11 9.11
C ALA A 65 -13.80 -1.22 9.64
N GLU A 66 -14.50 -2.34 9.35
CA GLU A 66 -14.09 -3.68 9.73
C GLU A 66 -12.83 -4.13 8.98
N ALA A 67 -12.71 -3.78 7.68
CA ALA A 67 -11.51 -4.05 6.90
C ALA A 67 -10.28 -3.35 7.52
N THR A 68 -10.42 -2.07 7.87
CA THR A 68 -9.39 -1.28 8.56
C THR A 68 -9.04 -1.90 9.92
N PHE A 69 -10.03 -2.21 10.75
CA PHE A 69 -9.83 -2.81 12.07
C PHE A 69 -9.05 -4.13 12.00
N GLU A 70 -9.45 -5.02 11.09
CA GLU A 70 -8.79 -6.32 10.93
C GLU A 70 -7.37 -6.22 10.38
N ALA A 71 -7.07 -5.23 9.53
CA ALA A 71 -5.70 -4.97 9.06
C ALA A 71 -4.78 -4.56 10.22
N PHE A 72 -5.21 -3.65 11.09
CA PHE A 72 -4.42 -3.24 12.26
C PHE A 72 -4.37 -4.31 13.36
N LYS A 73 -5.41 -5.13 13.50
CA LYS A 73 -5.36 -6.29 14.39
C LYS A 73 -4.35 -7.33 13.89
N TYR A 74 -4.23 -7.51 12.58
CA TYR A 74 -3.19 -8.34 12.00
C TYR A 74 -1.80 -7.76 12.28
N LEU A 75 -1.59 -6.46 12.14
CA LEU A 75 -0.34 -5.79 12.50
C LEU A 75 0.05 -6.05 13.96
N ASP A 76 -0.89 -5.94 14.90
CA ASP A 76 -0.67 -6.31 16.32
C ASP A 76 -0.14 -7.76 16.43
N LYS A 77 -0.77 -8.70 15.71
CA LYS A 77 -0.36 -10.12 15.74
C LYS A 77 1.02 -10.37 15.15
N VAL A 78 1.38 -9.65 14.09
CA VAL A 78 2.71 -9.71 13.50
C VAL A 78 3.75 -9.22 14.50
N VAL A 79 3.53 -8.07 15.14
CA VAL A 79 4.44 -7.53 16.17
C VAL A 79 4.54 -8.47 17.38
N GLN A 80 3.42 -9.05 17.86
CA GLN A 80 3.42 -10.05 18.94
C GLN A 80 4.26 -11.28 18.55
N LYS A 81 4.07 -11.81 17.34
CA LYS A 81 4.78 -12.99 16.83
C LYS A 81 6.30 -12.81 16.92
N PHE A 82 6.81 -11.69 16.43
CA PHE A 82 8.26 -11.46 16.36
C PHE A 82 8.87 -10.98 17.66
N SER A 83 8.12 -10.26 18.49
CA SER A 83 8.62 -9.80 19.80
C SER A 83 8.47 -10.82 20.93
N GLY A 84 7.63 -11.83 20.75
CA GLY A 84 7.25 -12.75 21.85
C GLY A 84 6.40 -12.09 22.94
N SER A 85 5.95 -10.85 22.77
CA SER A 85 5.16 -10.12 23.76
C SER A 85 3.72 -10.61 23.78
N THR A 86 3.14 -10.67 24.99
CA THR A 86 1.71 -10.95 25.20
C THR A 86 0.86 -9.68 25.24
N LYS A 87 1.49 -8.49 25.21
CA LYS A 87 0.81 -7.20 25.18
C LYS A 87 0.14 -6.96 23.84
N SER A 88 -0.74 -5.99 23.75
CA SER A 88 -1.42 -5.57 22.53
C SER A 88 -1.58 -4.06 22.49
N GLY A 89 -1.88 -3.54 21.30
CA GLY A 89 -2.21 -2.14 21.11
C GLY A 89 -1.05 -1.20 21.37
N GLU A 90 -1.37 -0.01 21.85
CA GLU A 90 -0.39 1.05 22.13
C GLU A 90 0.77 0.58 23.02
N LYS A 91 0.45 -0.14 24.11
CA LYS A 91 1.47 -0.62 25.06
C LYS A 91 2.46 -1.57 24.41
N LEU A 92 1.98 -2.42 23.49
CA LEU A 92 2.85 -3.29 22.71
C LEU A 92 3.81 -2.47 21.85
N MET A 93 3.29 -1.54 21.07
CA MET A 93 4.09 -0.77 20.10
C MET A 93 5.13 0.11 20.81
N MET A 94 4.74 0.78 21.87
CA MET A 94 5.63 1.67 22.63
C MET A 94 6.77 0.91 23.33
N GLU A 95 6.54 -0.32 23.75
CA GLU A 95 7.55 -1.14 24.43
C GLU A 95 8.49 -1.82 23.42
N VAL A 96 7.90 -2.49 22.42
CA VAL A 96 8.63 -3.33 21.47
C VAL A 96 9.60 -2.53 20.61
N PHE A 97 9.20 -1.32 20.20
CA PHE A 97 10.01 -0.43 19.36
C PHE A 97 10.75 0.66 20.15
N ASN A 98 10.85 0.55 21.47
CA ASN A 98 11.56 1.52 22.30
C ASN A 98 13.03 1.63 21.86
N GLU A 99 13.48 2.85 21.48
CA GLU A 99 14.82 3.08 20.92
C GLU A 99 15.96 2.81 21.90
N ALA A 100 15.72 2.89 23.21
CA ALA A 100 16.73 2.63 24.22
C ALA A 100 16.98 1.13 24.45
N ALA A 101 15.92 0.30 24.33
CA ALA A 101 15.99 -1.15 24.52
C ALA A 101 14.91 -1.85 23.69
N PRO A 102 15.02 -1.83 22.35
CA PRO A 102 14.00 -2.41 21.49
C PRO A 102 14.01 -3.94 21.51
N ALA A 103 12.84 -4.55 21.65
CA ALA A 103 12.64 -5.97 21.38
C ALA A 103 12.73 -6.25 19.87
N LEU A 104 12.25 -5.30 19.04
CA LEU A 104 12.38 -5.34 17.59
C LEU A 104 13.12 -4.09 17.09
N LYS A 105 14.23 -4.31 16.40
CA LYS A 105 15.03 -3.24 15.80
C LYS A 105 14.62 -3.04 14.35
N LEU A 106 14.16 -1.86 14.01
CA LEU A 106 13.86 -1.48 12.62
C LEU A 106 15.11 -0.91 11.93
N THR A 107 16.10 -0.46 12.71
CA THR A 107 17.37 0.06 12.23
C THR A 107 18.53 -0.56 13.02
N ALA A 108 19.79 -0.32 12.60
CA ALA A 108 20.96 -0.79 13.33
C ALA A 108 21.20 -0.03 14.66
N LEU A 109 20.56 1.14 14.83
CA LEU A 109 20.73 2.05 15.98
C LEU A 109 22.19 2.53 16.17
N ALA A 110 22.96 2.59 15.08
CA ALA A 110 24.37 2.96 15.10
C ALA A 110 24.61 4.46 14.98
N SER A 111 23.66 5.21 14.46
CA SER A 111 23.71 6.65 14.29
C SER A 111 22.50 7.35 14.90
N GLN A 112 22.62 8.67 15.14
CA GLN A 112 21.51 9.47 15.65
C GLN A 112 20.29 9.41 14.70
N SER A 113 20.52 9.44 13.38
CA SER A 113 19.45 9.33 12.37
C SER A 113 18.70 8.01 12.48
N GLU A 114 19.40 6.89 12.68
CA GLU A 114 18.78 5.58 12.86
C GLU A 114 18.00 5.45 14.17
N ILE A 115 18.50 6.10 15.25
CA ILE A 115 17.79 6.17 16.53
C ILE A 115 16.51 7.00 16.37
N ASP A 116 16.57 8.13 15.67
CA ASP A 116 15.41 8.98 15.39
C ASP A 116 14.40 8.29 14.48
N GLU A 117 14.86 7.52 13.48
CA GLU A 117 13.99 6.69 12.64
C GLU A 117 13.27 5.62 13.46
N GLN A 118 13.98 4.87 14.30
CA GLN A 118 13.38 3.87 15.21
C GLN A 118 12.32 4.52 16.10
N ARG A 119 12.64 5.66 16.69
CA ARG A 119 11.70 6.43 17.52
C ARG A 119 10.48 6.90 16.71
N GLY A 120 10.70 7.41 15.51
CA GLY A 120 9.64 7.86 14.62
C GLY A 120 8.66 6.73 14.28
N PHE A 121 9.18 5.57 13.89
CA PHE A 121 8.34 4.40 13.62
C PHE A 121 7.61 3.88 14.87
N LYS A 122 8.22 3.92 16.06
CA LYS A 122 7.51 3.63 17.31
C LYS A 122 6.23 4.44 17.45
N PHE A 123 6.29 5.75 17.16
CA PHE A 123 5.12 6.62 17.21
C PHE A 123 4.13 6.35 16.07
N LEU A 124 4.60 6.01 14.87
CA LEU A 124 3.72 5.65 13.75
C LEU A 124 2.95 4.35 14.05
N PHE A 125 3.61 3.31 14.57
CA PHE A 125 2.95 2.07 14.99
C PHE A 125 1.93 2.32 16.10
N SER A 126 2.33 3.04 17.15
CA SER A 126 1.46 3.39 18.27
C SER A 126 0.28 4.27 17.85
N GLY A 127 0.55 5.33 17.06
CA GLY A 127 -0.45 6.24 16.54
C GLY A 127 -1.48 5.56 15.64
N GLY A 128 -1.03 4.64 14.78
CA GLY A 128 -1.92 3.83 13.95
C GLY A 128 -2.93 3.00 14.77
N VAL A 129 -2.47 2.43 15.88
CA VAL A 129 -3.36 1.70 16.78
C VAL A 129 -4.32 2.64 17.52
N VAL A 130 -3.82 3.73 18.07
CA VAL A 130 -4.61 4.65 18.89
C VAL A 130 -5.63 5.43 18.05
N ALA A 131 -5.17 6.01 16.94
CA ALA A 131 -6.00 6.92 16.13
C ALA A 131 -6.89 6.18 15.11
N ILE A 132 -6.43 5.02 14.61
CA ILE A 132 -7.14 4.32 13.53
C ILE A 132 -7.87 3.08 14.05
N ARG A 133 -7.16 2.15 14.70
CA ARG A 133 -7.74 0.86 15.11
C ARG A 133 -8.72 0.98 16.28
N ASN A 134 -8.36 1.75 17.33
CA ASN A 134 -9.16 1.78 18.56
C ASN A 134 -10.57 2.36 18.36
N PRO A 135 -10.78 3.48 17.64
CA PRO A 135 -12.14 3.97 17.38
C PRO A 135 -13.03 2.90 16.72
N ARG A 136 -12.48 2.17 15.74
CA ARG A 136 -13.21 1.11 15.01
C ARG A 136 -13.47 -0.16 15.83
N GLY A 137 -12.79 -0.31 16.94
CA GLY A 137 -13.00 -1.43 17.86
C GLY A 137 -13.89 -1.12 19.06
N HIS A 138 -14.19 0.15 19.30
CA HIS A 138 -14.96 0.60 20.47
C HIS A 138 -16.28 1.27 20.10
N GLU A 139 -16.36 1.90 18.93
CA GLU A 139 -17.57 2.58 18.47
C GLU A 139 -18.39 1.65 17.57
N VAL A 140 -19.68 1.52 17.89
CA VAL A 140 -20.60 0.60 17.16
C VAL A 140 -20.98 1.19 15.78
N ASP A 141 -21.05 2.53 15.72
CA ASP A 141 -21.54 3.26 14.54
C ASP A 141 -20.41 3.88 13.70
N GLN A 142 -19.16 3.41 13.87
CA GLN A 142 -18.04 3.91 13.10
C GLN A 142 -18.16 3.47 11.64
N VAL A 143 -18.33 4.43 10.75
CA VAL A 143 -18.42 4.21 9.30
C VAL A 143 -17.24 4.88 8.61
N ASP A 144 -16.54 4.15 7.79
CA ASP A 144 -15.51 4.70 6.89
C ASP A 144 -16.06 4.74 5.47
N ASP A 145 -15.58 5.69 4.66
CA ASP A 145 -15.71 5.63 3.21
C ASP A 145 -14.57 4.80 2.59
N VAL A 146 -14.68 4.56 1.29
CA VAL A 146 -13.73 3.72 0.54
C VAL A 146 -12.31 4.29 0.54
N ASP A 147 -12.17 5.60 0.38
CA ASP A 147 -10.86 6.27 0.29
C ASP A 147 -10.17 6.29 1.66
N THR A 148 -10.91 6.62 2.72
CA THR A 148 -10.43 6.53 4.10
C THR A 148 -9.93 5.12 4.43
N CYS A 149 -10.69 4.09 4.06
CA CYS A 149 -10.27 2.71 4.27
C CYS A 149 -8.98 2.39 3.49
N LEU A 150 -8.90 2.75 2.21
CA LEU A 150 -7.71 2.51 1.39
C LEU A 150 -6.47 3.22 1.94
N ASP A 151 -6.58 4.44 2.44
CA ASP A 151 -5.48 5.17 3.08
C ASP A 151 -5.01 4.46 4.36
N HIS A 152 -5.94 3.98 5.18
CA HIS A 152 -5.62 3.20 6.38
C HIS A 152 -4.95 1.87 6.04
N LEU A 153 -5.42 1.15 5.01
CA LEU A 153 -4.82 -0.10 4.56
C LEU A 153 -3.42 0.13 3.97
N ALA A 154 -3.22 1.22 3.23
CA ALA A 154 -1.90 1.63 2.73
C ALA A 154 -0.95 1.94 3.89
N PHE A 155 -1.42 2.62 4.94
CA PHE A 155 -0.61 2.91 6.13
C PHE A 155 -0.26 1.62 6.89
N ALA A 156 -1.21 0.72 7.13
CA ALA A 156 -0.91 -0.59 7.73
C ALA A 156 0.12 -1.36 6.89
N SER A 157 0.00 -1.31 5.55
CA SER A 157 0.92 -1.93 4.61
C SER A 157 2.33 -1.34 4.68
N LEU A 158 2.47 -0.04 4.85
CA LEU A 158 3.75 0.64 5.08
C LEU A 158 4.44 0.07 6.33
N LEU A 159 3.71 -0.06 7.43
CA LEU A 159 4.25 -0.55 8.70
C LEU A 159 4.69 -2.01 8.61
N ILE A 160 3.91 -2.87 7.94
CA ILE A 160 4.27 -4.27 7.70
C ILE A 160 5.55 -4.35 6.86
N ARG A 161 5.61 -3.63 5.72
CA ARG A 161 6.81 -3.59 4.87
C ARG A 161 8.04 -3.08 5.62
N ARG A 162 7.88 -2.14 6.53
CA ARG A 162 9.00 -1.65 7.34
C ARG A 162 9.56 -2.75 8.24
N MET A 163 8.70 -3.60 8.81
CA MET A 163 9.16 -4.79 9.55
C MET A 163 9.86 -5.79 8.65
N GLU A 164 9.31 -6.07 7.47
CA GLU A 164 9.94 -6.97 6.49
C GLU A 164 11.33 -6.48 6.06
N GLN A 165 11.49 -5.19 5.78
CA GLN A 165 12.79 -4.56 5.48
C GLN A 165 13.81 -4.71 6.62
N ALA A 166 13.34 -4.81 7.85
CA ALA A 166 14.17 -5.07 9.02
C ALA A 166 14.41 -6.58 9.28
N GLY A 167 13.91 -7.47 8.39
CA GLY A 167 14.13 -8.91 8.46
C GLY A 167 13.05 -9.70 9.20
N TYR A 168 11.94 -9.08 9.58
CA TYR A 168 10.82 -9.75 10.24
C TYR A 168 9.77 -10.21 9.21
N THR A 169 9.97 -11.40 8.61
CA THR A 169 9.11 -11.97 7.55
C THR A 169 8.45 -13.29 7.95
#